data_221325d40f15ae4b8dc212a9890d8df5
#
_entry.id   221325d40f15ae4b8dc212a9890d8df5
#
_cell.length_a   1.000
_cell.length_b   1.000
_cell.length_c   1.000
_cell.angle_alpha   90.00
_cell.angle_beta   90.00
_cell.angle_gamma   90.00
#
_symmetry.space_group_name_H-M   'P 1'
#
loop_
_entity.id
_entity.type
_entity.pdbx_description
1 polymer ?
#
loop_
_entity_poly.entity_id
_entity_poly.type
_entity_poly.pdbx_seq_one_letter_code
_entity_poly.pdbx_strand_id
1 'polypeptide(L)'
;GIARGLAQMTSYEVPFALAVIAVVVQYDTASISQIVAAQQGGFMNWTVFTNPFAVAAAMLAFLGMTGYAPFDVVMAPNEIPIGPATEFHSSYLSLMQINRAIFAGAKLVLFMNLFFGGAGNLIELVAKTWAIYMIPVIVGVAFPRFRVEQSVRFFLKIPTLIGVLAIFYVQYIVLK
;
A
#
# COMPACT_ATOMS: atom_id res chain seq x y z
N GLY A 1 3.55 -22.64 0.20
CA GLY A 1 2.72 -21.51 -0.27
C GLY A 1 2.09 -20.70 0.87
N ILE A 2 1.32 -21.31 1.75
CA ILE A 2 0.58 -20.62 2.83
C ILE A 2 1.52 -19.88 3.77
N ALA A 3 2.56 -20.54 4.29
CA ALA A 3 3.51 -19.91 5.21
C ALA A 3 4.25 -18.72 4.57
N ARG A 4 4.61 -18.81 3.29
CA ARG A 4 5.22 -17.70 2.54
C ARG A 4 4.26 -16.52 2.41
N GLY A 5 2.99 -16.80 2.08
CA GLY A 5 1.94 -15.80 1.97
C GLY A 5 1.69 -15.06 3.28
N LEU A 6 1.51 -15.79 4.37
CA LEU A 6 1.29 -15.21 5.70
C LEU A 6 2.48 -14.35 6.16
N ALA A 7 3.71 -14.86 6.02
CA ALA A 7 4.91 -14.12 6.40
C ALA A 7 5.04 -12.80 5.64
N GLN A 8 4.77 -12.80 4.35
CA GLN A 8 4.80 -11.59 3.55
C GLN A 8 3.66 -10.63 3.90
N MET A 9 2.42 -11.14 4.02
CA MET A 9 1.27 -10.31 4.39
C MET A 9 1.52 -9.57 5.70
N THR A 10 1.89 -10.28 6.74
CA THR A 10 2.19 -9.67 8.04
C THR A 10 3.32 -8.64 7.96
N SER A 11 4.33 -8.88 7.13
CA SER A 11 5.49 -7.99 7.04
C SER A 11 5.21 -6.63 6.41
N TYR A 12 4.34 -6.53 5.38
CA TYR A 12 4.00 -5.24 4.77
C TYR A 12 2.82 -4.54 5.46
N GLU A 13 1.99 -5.27 6.21
CA GLU A 13 0.89 -4.67 6.97
C GLU A 13 1.38 -3.76 8.10
N VAL A 14 2.48 -4.12 8.75
CA VAL A 14 3.07 -3.32 9.84
C VAL A 14 3.44 -1.90 9.39
N PRO A 15 4.29 -1.69 8.37
CA PRO A 15 4.63 -0.33 7.92
C PRO A 15 3.44 0.42 7.34
N PHE A 16 2.49 -0.27 6.71
CA PHE A 16 1.27 0.37 6.23
C PHE A 16 0.42 0.89 7.39
N ALA A 17 0.22 0.08 8.42
CA ALA A 17 -0.50 0.48 9.63
C ALA A 17 0.15 1.69 10.31
N LEU A 18 1.48 1.70 10.43
CA LEU A 18 2.22 2.84 11.00
C LEU A 18 2.04 4.12 10.17
N ALA A 19 2.06 4.02 8.85
CA ALA A 19 1.80 5.15 7.96
C ALA A 19 0.37 5.68 8.10
N VAL A 20 -0.63 4.81 8.21
CA VAL A 20 -2.03 5.20 8.45
C VAL A 20 -2.17 5.86 9.82
N ILE A 21 -1.56 5.32 10.87
CA ILE A 21 -1.56 5.91 12.21
C ILE A 21 -0.93 7.31 12.17
N ALA A 22 0.18 7.50 11.45
CA ALA A 22 0.79 8.81 11.29
C ALA A 22 -0.17 9.84 10.67
N VAL A 23 -0.95 9.43 9.66
CA VAL A 23 -1.98 10.28 9.03
C VAL A 23 -3.13 10.58 10.00
N VAL A 24 -3.62 9.57 10.74
CA VAL A 24 -4.67 9.74 11.75
C VAL A 24 -4.24 10.72 12.84
N VAL A 25 -3.01 10.61 13.32
CA VAL A 25 -2.46 11.53 14.32
C VAL A 25 -2.28 12.93 13.73
N GLN A 26 -1.87 13.05 12.48
CA GLN A 26 -1.66 14.34 11.81
C GLN A 26 -2.96 15.16 11.67
N TYR A 27 -4.06 14.50 11.37
CA TYR A 27 -5.36 15.17 11.14
C TYR A 27 -6.31 15.07 12.34
N ASP A 28 -5.86 14.43 13.43
CA ASP A 28 -6.65 14.18 14.65
C ASP A 28 -8.02 13.56 14.38
N THR A 29 -8.10 12.71 13.37
CA THR A 29 -9.34 12.04 12.97
C THR A 29 -9.05 10.71 12.28
N ALA A 30 -9.92 9.72 12.55
CA ALA A 30 -9.93 8.44 11.83
C ALA A 30 -10.92 8.40 10.67
N SER A 31 -11.65 9.50 10.42
CA SER A 31 -12.63 9.61 9.34
C SER A 31 -11.96 9.97 8.02
N ILE A 32 -12.05 9.07 7.02
CA ILE A 32 -11.47 9.29 5.69
C ILE A 32 -12.03 10.56 5.05
N SER A 33 -13.32 10.85 5.21
CA SER A 33 -13.94 12.04 4.65
C SER A 33 -13.38 13.33 5.25
N GLN A 34 -13.10 13.35 6.54
CA GLN A 34 -12.49 14.49 7.21
C GLN A 34 -11.01 14.65 6.81
N ILE A 35 -10.27 13.55 6.68
CA ILE A 35 -8.89 13.58 6.18
C ILE A 35 -8.85 14.16 4.76
N VAL A 36 -9.75 13.71 3.87
CA VAL A 36 -9.86 14.26 2.52
C VAL A 36 -10.25 15.75 2.56
N ALA A 37 -11.21 16.13 3.39
CA ALA A 37 -11.62 17.53 3.54
C ALA A 37 -10.46 18.42 4.02
N ALA A 38 -9.65 17.95 4.95
CA ALA A 38 -8.48 18.67 5.46
C ALA A 38 -7.38 18.85 4.39
N GLN A 39 -7.32 17.95 3.41
CA GLN A 39 -6.39 18.04 2.28
C GLN A 39 -6.92 18.93 1.13
N GLN A 40 -8.18 19.39 1.19
CA GLN A 40 -8.75 20.31 0.22
C GLN A 40 -8.13 21.70 0.35
N GLY A 41 -8.19 22.49 -0.71
CA GLY A 41 -7.69 23.88 -0.70
C GLY A 41 -6.34 24.06 -1.41
N GLY A 42 -5.71 23.00 -1.86
CA GLY A 42 -4.50 23.11 -2.67
C GLY A 42 -3.68 21.82 -2.69
N PHE A 43 -2.99 21.66 -3.77
CA PHE A 43 -2.08 20.56 -4.04
C PHE A 43 -0.98 20.41 -2.97
N MET A 44 -0.50 21.53 -2.39
CA MET A 44 0.52 21.52 -1.32
C MET A 44 0.00 21.01 0.03
N ASN A 45 -1.32 20.94 0.21
CA ASN A 45 -1.93 20.45 1.44
C ASN A 45 -2.09 18.92 1.48
N TRP A 46 -1.76 18.25 0.39
CA TRP A 46 -1.82 16.79 0.37
C TRP A 46 -0.79 16.18 1.32
N THR A 47 -1.14 15.06 1.91
CA THR A 47 -0.25 14.33 2.84
C THR A 47 1.10 14.00 2.22
N VAL A 48 1.17 13.83 0.90
CA VAL A 48 2.44 13.63 0.16
C VAL A 48 3.47 14.75 0.45
N PHE A 49 3.03 15.98 0.60
CA PHE A 49 3.91 17.12 0.85
C PHE A 49 4.04 17.45 2.34
N THR A 50 2.98 17.23 3.11
CA THR A 50 2.97 17.54 4.54
C THR A 50 3.65 16.46 5.38
N ASN A 51 3.60 15.19 4.96
CA ASN A 51 4.27 14.08 5.64
C ASN A 51 4.88 13.08 4.64
N PRO A 52 6.01 13.41 4.02
CA PRO A 52 6.66 12.56 3.03
C PRO A 52 7.10 11.20 3.58
N PHE A 53 7.41 11.11 4.88
CA PHE A 53 7.80 9.84 5.51
C PHE A 53 6.63 8.85 5.58
N ALA A 54 5.43 9.31 5.93
CA ALA A 54 4.24 8.46 5.94
C ALA A 54 3.93 7.93 4.55
N VAL A 55 4.03 8.78 3.53
CA VAL A 55 3.81 8.38 2.13
C VAL A 55 4.87 7.40 1.66
N ALA A 56 6.14 7.62 1.98
CA ALA A 56 7.23 6.71 1.62
C ALA A 56 7.02 5.32 2.25
N ALA A 57 6.70 5.25 3.54
CA ALA A 57 6.42 4.00 4.24
C ALA A 57 5.21 3.28 3.63
N ALA A 58 4.12 4.01 3.38
CA ALA A 58 2.91 3.48 2.77
C ALA A 58 3.13 3.00 1.33
N MET A 59 3.88 3.75 0.52
CA MET A 59 4.19 3.38 -0.86
C MET A 59 5.03 2.11 -0.94
N LEU A 60 6.05 1.98 -0.09
CA LEU A 60 6.86 0.76 -0.01
C LEU A 60 6.00 -0.43 0.43
N ALA A 61 5.13 -0.26 1.43
CA ALA A 61 4.19 -1.30 1.85
C ALA A 61 3.20 -1.66 0.73
N PHE A 62 2.74 -0.66 -0.02
CA PHE A 62 1.83 -0.84 -1.15
C PHE A 62 2.44 -1.68 -2.27
N LEU A 63 3.75 -1.56 -2.54
CA LEU A 63 4.47 -2.46 -3.45
C LEU A 63 4.32 -3.93 -3.04
N GLY A 64 4.41 -4.22 -1.74
CA GLY A 64 4.18 -5.58 -1.21
C GLY A 64 2.73 -6.03 -1.36
N MET A 65 1.77 -5.11 -1.15
CA MET A 65 0.34 -5.39 -1.25
C MET A 65 -0.13 -5.72 -2.67
N THR A 66 0.51 -5.13 -3.68
CA THR A 66 0.16 -5.36 -5.08
C THR A 66 0.62 -6.73 -5.58
N GLY A 67 1.62 -7.32 -4.92
CA GLY A 67 2.15 -8.63 -5.30
C GLY A 67 2.86 -8.66 -6.65
N TYR A 68 3.31 -7.50 -7.16
CA TYR A 68 4.18 -7.43 -8.33
C TYR A 68 5.65 -7.64 -7.93
N ALA A 69 6.50 -8.01 -8.90
CA ALA A 69 7.93 -8.03 -8.67
C ALA A 69 8.38 -6.67 -8.08
N PRO A 70 9.34 -6.62 -7.19
CA PRO A 70 10.18 -7.68 -6.65
C PRO A 70 9.54 -8.53 -5.53
N PHE A 71 8.30 -8.23 -5.12
CA PHE A 71 7.60 -8.82 -3.98
C PHE A 71 6.57 -9.91 -4.37
N ASP A 72 6.61 -10.41 -5.60
CA ASP A 72 5.80 -11.53 -6.08
C ASP A 72 6.32 -12.88 -5.54
N VAL A 73 6.27 -13.00 -4.22
CA VAL A 73 6.83 -14.15 -3.50
C VAL A 73 5.78 -15.23 -3.25
N VAL A 74 4.51 -14.80 -3.12
CA VAL A 74 3.36 -15.68 -2.80
C VAL A 74 2.94 -16.50 -3.99
N MET A 75 2.93 -15.88 -5.17
CA MET A 75 2.62 -16.48 -6.44
C MET A 75 3.87 -16.53 -7.31
N ALA A 76 4.64 -17.59 -7.17
CA ALA A 76 5.75 -17.88 -8.05
C ALA A 76 5.25 -18.83 -9.16
N PRO A 77 4.62 -18.33 -10.25
CA PRO A 77 3.99 -19.19 -11.25
C PRO A 77 4.99 -20.09 -11.98
N ASN A 78 6.27 -19.74 -11.91
CA ASN A 78 7.35 -20.53 -12.49
C ASN A 78 7.88 -21.65 -11.56
N GLU A 79 7.60 -21.55 -10.25
CA GLU A 79 8.12 -22.48 -9.24
C GLU A 79 7.02 -23.35 -8.61
N ILE A 80 5.81 -22.81 -8.48
CA ILE A 80 4.67 -23.48 -7.84
C ILE A 80 3.43 -23.26 -8.70
N PRO A 81 2.82 -24.28 -9.27
CA PRO A 81 1.58 -24.12 -10.04
C PRO A 81 0.47 -23.61 -9.13
N ILE A 82 0.06 -22.36 -9.33
CA ILE A 82 -1.08 -21.66 -8.71
C ILE A 82 -1.04 -21.52 -7.17
N GLY A 83 -0.12 -22.15 -6.46
CA GLY A 83 0.00 -22.05 -4.98
C GLY A 83 -1.25 -22.48 -4.23
N PRO A 84 -1.76 -21.66 -3.26
CA PRO A 84 -2.93 -22.01 -2.44
C PRO A 84 -4.23 -22.19 -3.23
N ALA A 85 -4.31 -21.66 -4.43
CA ALA A 85 -5.51 -21.73 -5.28
C ALA A 85 -5.65 -23.04 -6.06
N THR A 86 -4.66 -23.96 -5.98
CA THR A 86 -4.64 -25.25 -6.69
C THR A 86 -5.80 -26.16 -6.27
N GLU A 87 -6.27 -26.01 -5.03
CA GLU A 87 -7.36 -26.83 -4.48
C GLU A 87 -8.77 -26.32 -4.84
N PHE A 88 -8.88 -25.12 -5.43
CA PHE A 88 -10.17 -24.52 -5.75
C PHE A 88 -10.60 -24.84 -7.19
N HIS A 89 -11.82 -25.35 -7.33
CA HIS A 89 -12.45 -25.58 -8.62
C HIS A 89 -13.12 -24.33 -9.18
N SER A 90 -13.38 -24.32 -10.47
CA SER A 90 -13.80 -23.20 -11.33
C SER A 90 -14.57 -22.05 -10.67
N SER A 91 -15.68 -22.33 -9.97
CA SER A 91 -16.53 -21.30 -9.34
C SER A 91 -15.84 -20.58 -8.19
N TYR A 92 -15.17 -21.32 -7.31
CA TYR A 92 -14.43 -20.73 -6.18
C TYR A 92 -13.19 -19.98 -6.64
N LEU A 93 -12.53 -20.46 -7.69
CA LEU A 93 -11.37 -19.77 -8.27
C LEU A 93 -11.78 -18.44 -8.88
N SER A 94 -12.91 -18.39 -9.61
CA SER A 94 -13.40 -17.14 -10.18
C SER A 94 -13.82 -16.13 -9.11
N LEU A 95 -14.53 -16.58 -8.05
CA LEU A 95 -14.86 -15.72 -6.91
C LEU A 95 -13.60 -15.14 -6.24
N MET A 96 -12.57 -15.96 -6.09
CA MET A 96 -11.30 -15.53 -5.51
C MET A 96 -10.59 -14.49 -6.38
N GLN A 97 -10.65 -14.62 -7.69
CA GLN A 97 -10.12 -13.64 -8.65
C GLN A 97 -10.87 -12.31 -8.61
N ILE A 98 -12.20 -12.36 -8.58
CA ILE A 98 -13.08 -11.18 -8.45
C ILE A 98 -12.78 -10.47 -7.13
N ASN A 99 -12.69 -11.20 -6.03
CA ASN A 99 -12.35 -10.64 -4.72
C ASN A 99 -11.01 -9.92 -4.74
N ARG A 100 -9.97 -10.49 -5.35
CA ARG A 100 -8.66 -9.83 -5.52
C ARG A 100 -8.77 -8.52 -6.28
N ALA A 101 -9.53 -8.48 -7.37
CA ALA A 101 -9.71 -7.28 -8.18
C ALA A 101 -10.41 -6.17 -7.38
N ILE A 102 -11.47 -6.51 -6.63
CA ILE A 102 -12.19 -5.56 -5.77
C ILE A 102 -11.26 -5.02 -4.67
N PHE A 103 -10.53 -5.90 -3.98
CA PHE A 103 -9.59 -5.48 -2.95
C PHE A 103 -8.45 -4.62 -3.49
N ALA A 104 -7.93 -4.91 -4.68
CA ALA A 104 -6.92 -4.08 -5.32
C ALA A 104 -7.45 -2.66 -5.60
N GLY A 105 -8.67 -2.56 -6.15
CA GLY A 105 -9.34 -1.27 -6.37
C GLY A 105 -9.58 -0.51 -5.07
N ALA A 106 -10.11 -1.18 -4.05
CA ALA A 106 -10.36 -0.57 -2.74
C ALA A 106 -9.08 -0.04 -2.08
N LYS A 107 -7.99 -0.78 -2.14
CA LYS A 107 -6.67 -0.34 -1.63
C LYS A 107 -6.15 0.89 -2.36
N LEU A 108 -6.29 0.92 -3.68
CA LEU A 108 -5.88 2.09 -4.49
C LEU A 108 -6.67 3.35 -4.12
N VAL A 109 -7.99 3.22 -3.99
CA VAL A 109 -8.85 4.34 -3.60
C VAL A 109 -8.56 4.79 -2.17
N LEU A 110 -8.35 3.85 -1.25
CA LEU A 110 -7.96 4.16 0.13
C LEU A 110 -6.62 4.92 0.16
N PHE A 111 -5.63 4.44 -0.57
CA PHE A 111 -4.31 5.06 -0.66
C PHE A 111 -4.40 6.48 -1.23
N MET A 112 -5.16 6.67 -2.29
CA MET A 112 -5.41 7.98 -2.90
C MET A 112 -6.06 8.95 -1.89
N ASN A 113 -7.09 8.50 -1.16
CA ASN A 113 -7.79 9.34 -0.20
C ASN A 113 -6.91 9.76 0.98
N LEU A 114 -6.07 8.86 1.47
CA LEU A 114 -5.20 9.15 2.62
C LEU A 114 -4.02 10.08 2.28
N PHE A 115 -3.46 9.93 1.07
CA PHE A 115 -2.18 10.57 0.75
C PHE A 115 -2.25 11.63 -0.36
N PHE A 116 -3.25 11.57 -1.25
CA PHE A 116 -3.36 12.41 -2.44
C PHE A 116 -4.62 13.30 -2.46
N GLY A 117 -5.22 13.54 -1.30
CA GLY A 117 -6.33 14.48 -1.18
C GLY A 117 -7.66 14.05 -1.78
N GLY A 118 -7.83 12.76 -2.05
CA GLY A 118 -9.05 12.24 -2.65
C GLY A 118 -9.26 12.69 -4.11
N ALA A 119 -10.50 12.61 -4.59
CA ALA A 119 -10.89 13.06 -5.93
C ALA A 119 -12.24 13.77 -5.89
N GLY A 120 -12.33 14.94 -6.54
CA GLY A 120 -13.57 15.68 -6.68
C GLY A 120 -14.43 15.22 -7.86
N ASN A 121 -13.81 14.63 -8.89
CA ASN A 121 -14.46 14.17 -10.10
C ASN A 121 -14.01 12.73 -10.46
N LEU A 122 -14.86 12.05 -11.25
CA LEU A 122 -14.55 10.69 -11.73
C LEU A 122 -13.26 10.64 -12.57
N ILE A 123 -13.01 11.66 -13.38
CA ILE A 123 -11.78 11.75 -14.21
C ILE A 123 -10.55 11.86 -13.31
N GLU A 124 -10.62 12.69 -12.29
CA GLU A 124 -9.54 12.86 -11.31
C GLU A 124 -9.28 11.57 -10.53
N LEU A 125 -10.35 10.86 -10.13
CA LEU A 125 -10.24 9.56 -9.47
C LEU A 125 -9.50 8.56 -10.34
N VAL A 126 -9.90 8.42 -11.59
CA VAL A 126 -9.26 7.49 -12.54
C VAL A 126 -7.80 7.88 -12.79
N ALA A 127 -7.52 9.16 -13.03
CA ALA A 127 -6.17 9.63 -13.31
C ALA A 127 -5.22 9.42 -12.12
N LYS A 128 -5.66 9.76 -10.90
CA LYS A 128 -4.84 9.58 -9.68
C LYS A 128 -4.61 8.10 -9.35
N THR A 129 -5.65 7.29 -9.40
CA THR A 129 -5.51 5.84 -9.14
C THR A 129 -4.62 5.16 -10.18
N TRP A 130 -4.71 5.59 -11.45
CA TRP A 130 -3.85 5.09 -12.52
C TRP A 130 -2.38 5.49 -12.29
N ALA A 131 -2.14 6.74 -11.93
CA ALA A 131 -0.78 7.22 -11.63
C ALA A 131 -0.16 6.46 -10.45
N ILE A 132 -0.92 6.24 -9.36
CA ILE A 132 -0.48 5.48 -8.20
C ILE A 132 -0.19 4.02 -8.59
N TYR A 133 -1.06 3.41 -9.40
CA TYR A 133 -0.89 2.02 -9.84
C TYR A 133 0.31 1.82 -10.77
N MET A 134 0.66 2.83 -11.57
CA MET A 134 1.84 2.77 -12.43
C MET A 134 3.15 2.63 -11.67
N ILE A 135 3.24 3.12 -10.44
CA ILE A 135 4.46 3.02 -9.63
C ILE A 135 4.85 1.56 -9.36
N PRO A 136 3.97 0.69 -8.80
CA PRO A 136 4.28 -0.74 -8.65
C PRO A 136 4.59 -1.44 -9.97
N VAL A 137 3.92 -1.08 -11.05
CA VAL A 137 4.17 -1.68 -12.36
C VAL A 137 5.59 -1.35 -12.85
N ILE A 138 6.00 -0.08 -12.77
CA ILE A 138 7.34 0.36 -13.17
C ILE A 138 8.41 -0.31 -12.30
N VAL A 139 8.20 -0.34 -10.99
CA VAL A 139 9.13 -1.03 -10.07
C VAL A 139 9.20 -2.52 -10.38
N GLY A 140 8.06 -3.15 -10.70
CA GLY A 140 7.98 -4.56 -11.05
C GLY A 140 8.75 -4.95 -12.31
N VAL A 141 8.87 -4.03 -13.26
CA VAL A 141 9.67 -4.23 -14.48
C VAL A 141 11.16 -3.97 -14.23
N ALA A 142 11.49 -3.02 -13.35
CA ALA A 142 12.86 -2.56 -13.13
C ALA A 142 13.67 -3.47 -12.20
N PHE A 143 13.03 -4.14 -11.23
CA PHE A 143 13.73 -4.87 -10.19
C PHE A 143 13.53 -6.40 -10.30
N PRO A 144 14.60 -7.19 -10.03
CA PRO A 144 14.50 -8.64 -9.95
C PRO A 144 13.72 -9.08 -8.70
N ARG A 145 13.15 -10.28 -8.75
CA ARG A 145 12.37 -10.87 -7.66
C ARG A 145 13.22 -11.13 -6.41
N PHE A 146 12.68 -10.76 -5.24
CA PHE A 146 13.29 -11.07 -3.94
C PHE A 146 12.95 -12.48 -3.48
N ARG A 147 13.83 -13.04 -2.63
CA ARG A 147 13.52 -14.23 -1.84
C ARG A 147 12.58 -13.87 -0.70
N VAL A 148 11.79 -14.82 -0.20
CA VAL A 148 10.83 -14.62 0.90
C VAL A 148 11.48 -13.93 2.09
N GLU A 149 12.62 -14.47 2.53
CA GLU A 149 13.35 -13.94 3.68
C GLU A 149 13.86 -12.51 3.46
N GLN A 150 14.31 -12.19 2.26
CA GLN A 150 14.75 -10.84 1.90
C GLN A 150 13.58 -9.85 1.89
N SER A 151 12.43 -10.27 1.36
CA SER A 151 11.21 -9.45 1.34
C SER A 151 10.72 -9.14 2.76
N VAL A 152 10.62 -10.15 3.62
CA VAL A 152 10.20 -9.97 5.03
C VAL A 152 11.17 -9.07 5.79
N ARG A 153 12.47 -9.32 5.67
CA ARG A 153 13.50 -8.48 6.31
C ARG A 153 13.48 -7.03 5.80
N PHE A 154 13.22 -6.84 4.52
CA PHE A 154 13.10 -5.52 3.92
C PHE A 154 11.94 -4.74 4.56
N PHE A 155 10.73 -5.31 4.57
CA PHE A 155 9.54 -4.64 5.10
C PHE A 155 9.64 -4.35 6.58
N LEU A 156 10.13 -5.28 7.39
CA LEU A 156 10.28 -5.09 8.83
C LEU A 156 11.41 -4.11 9.22
N LYS A 157 12.39 -3.89 8.35
CA LYS A 157 13.47 -2.94 8.63
C LYS A 157 13.18 -1.56 8.05
N ILE A 158 13.20 -1.42 6.74
CA ILE A 158 13.22 -0.11 6.07
C ILE A 158 11.86 0.59 6.15
N PRO A 159 10.75 0.06 5.62
CA PRO A 159 9.47 0.75 5.68
C PRO A 159 8.93 0.93 7.10
N THR A 160 9.20 -0.01 8.00
CA THR A 160 8.78 0.09 9.40
C THR A 160 9.53 1.22 10.12
N LEU A 161 10.84 1.35 9.92
CA LEU A 161 11.61 2.47 10.44
C LEU A 161 11.09 3.81 9.91
N ILE A 162 10.84 3.89 8.61
CA ILE A 162 10.28 5.12 8.00
C ILE A 162 8.88 5.42 8.56
N GLY A 163 8.05 4.41 8.80
CA GLY A 163 6.72 4.57 9.42
C GLY A 163 6.80 5.10 10.86
N VAL A 164 7.74 4.61 11.65
CA VAL A 164 8.00 5.15 12.99
C VAL A 164 8.48 6.60 12.92
N LEU A 165 9.41 6.89 12.03
CA LEU A 165 9.88 8.27 11.80
C LEU A 165 8.75 9.21 11.36
N ALA A 166 7.79 8.71 10.58
CA ALA A 166 6.61 9.48 10.18
C ALA A 166 5.76 9.93 11.36
N ILE A 167 5.57 9.07 12.36
CA ILE A 167 4.83 9.40 13.59
C ILE A 167 5.59 10.45 14.41
N PHE A 168 6.90 10.28 14.58
CA PHE A 168 7.72 11.28 15.29
C PHE A 168 7.75 12.61 14.54
N TYR A 169 7.82 12.59 13.22
CA TYR A 169 7.77 13.80 12.40
C TYR A 169 6.49 14.60 12.63
N VAL A 170 5.34 13.93 12.64
CA VAL A 170 4.05 14.57 12.92
C VAL A 170 4.05 15.18 14.32
N GLN A 171 4.48 14.43 15.33
CA GLN A 171 4.41 14.86 16.72
C GLN A 171 5.34 16.05 17.03
N TYR A 172 6.52 16.12 16.41
CA TYR A 172 7.52 17.14 16.73
C TYR A 172 7.56 18.32 15.76
N ILE A 173 7.07 18.16 14.54
CA ILE A 173 7.20 19.19 13.48
C ILE A 173 5.83 19.70 13.03
N VAL A 174 4.85 18.83 12.83
CA VAL A 174 3.55 19.20 12.27
C VAL A 174 2.59 19.72 13.35
N LEU A 175 2.58 19.11 14.54
CA LEU A 175 1.71 19.49 15.66
C LEU A 175 2.32 20.56 16.59
N LYS A 176 3.47 21.09 16.28
CA LYS A 176 4.13 22.18 16.98
C LYS A 176 3.83 23.52 16.31
#